data_6177e0509810ee82bfb8c42438a47dca
#
_entry.id   6177e0509810ee82bfb8c42438a47dca
#
_cell.length_a   1.000
_cell.length_b   1.000
_cell.length_c   1.000
_cell.angle_alpha   90.00
_cell.angle_beta   90.00
_cell.angle_gamma   90.00
#
_symmetry.space_group_name_H-M   'P 1'
#
loop_
_entity.id
_entity.type
_entity.pdbx_description
1 polymer ?
#
loop_
_entity_poly.entity_id
_entity_poly.type
_entity_poly.pdbx_seq_one_letter_code
_entity_poly.pdbx_strand_id
1 'polypeptide(L)'
;MKHAVFGVVLAAGLGFAAPVLAQDKLLNVSYDVARELFAAINPAFAQKWKAETGRDVTIDQSHGGSSRQARAILEGLPADVVTFNQVTDIDVLAEGGLIAKDWRDRLPNNASPYYSLPAFLVREGNPKNIRDWSDLVRDDVKVVFPNPKTSGNARYTYLGAYAFALDQNGGDEEKAQEFVKKLFSNVPVFDTGGRAATTTFAEREIGDVLITFEAETGGIAREYGDKGFERVTPSLSVMADFPVSVVDEVAKKNGTEKLAADYLDFLYSAEGQKILAEHFYRVHDEAAAEEFAENFPEVKLVTVDDVFGGWEKAQAEHFAEGGILDSVFVNQ
;
A
#
# COMPACT_ATOMS: atom_id res chain seq x y z
N MET A 1 5.40 -25.83 -88.45
CA MET A 1 4.65 -25.32 -87.30
C MET A 1 5.23 -25.97 -86.05
N LYS A 2 5.99 -25.22 -85.32
CA LYS A 2 6.63 -25.69 -84.04
C LYS A 2 5.91 -25.05 -82.91
N HIS A 3 5.27 -25.86 -82.07
CA HIS A 3 4.62 -25.41 -80.82
C HIS A 3 5.65 -25.43 -79.68
N ALA A 4 5.92 -24.28 -79.09
CA ALA A 4 6.71 -24.16 -77.87
C ALA A 4 5.77 -24.22 -76.66
N VAL A 5 6.00 -25.19 -75.76
CA VAL A 5 5.31 -25.32 -74.51
C VAL A 5 6.14 -24.57 -73.44
N PHE A 6 5.56 -23.50 -72.85
CA PHE A 6 6.14 -22.79 -71.74
C PHE A 6 5.68 -23.46 -70.45
N GLY A 7 6.61 -24.07 -69.70
CA GLY A 7 6.36 -24.60 -68.37
C GLY A 7 6.44 -23.49 -67.34
N VAL A 8 5.36 -23.24 -66.60
CA VAL A 8 5.34 -22.36 -65.46
C VAL A 8 5.76 -23.15 -64.19
N VAL A 9 6.92 -22.83 -63.64
CA VAL A 9 7.37 -23.38 -62.37
C VAL A 9 6.75 -22.53 -61.27
N LEU A 10 5.78 -23.11 -60.52
CA LEU A 10 5.18 -22.51 -59.33
C LEU A 10 6.12 -22.77 -58.14
N ALA A 11 6.90 -21.78 -57.72
CA ALA A 11 7.68 -21.86 -56.50
C ALA A 11 6.74 -21.67 -55.32
N ALA A 12 6.43 -22.76 -54.60
CA ALA A 12 5.70 -22.70 -53.33
C ALA A 12 6.64 -22.15 -52.23
N GLY A 13 6.49 -20.87 -51.92
CA GLY A 13 7.15 -20.25 -50.77
C GLY A 13 6.54 -20.77 -49.44
N LEU A 14 7.23 -21.67 -48.74
CA LEU A 14 6.93 -22.02 -47.36
C LEU A 14 7.25 -20.81 -46.49
N GLY A 15 6.24 -19.99 -46.24
CA GLY A 15 6.31 -18.94 -45.20
C GLY A 15 6.38 -19.61 -43.83
N PHE A 16 7.56 -19.62 -43.22
CA PHE A 16 7.68 -19.89 -41.79
C PHE A 16 6.95 -18.76 -41.04
N ALA A 17 5.71 -19.02 -40.62
CA ALA A 17 5.07 -18.21 -39.62
C ALA A 17 5.89 -18.39 -38.33
N ALA A 18 6.66 -17.36 -37.95
CA ALA A 18 7.27 -17.32 -36.60
C ALA A 18 6.14 -17.48 -35.58
N PRO A 19 6.29 -18.35 -34.58
CA PRO A 19 5.29 -18.46 -33.53
C PRO A 19 5.18 -17.08 -32.87
N VAL A 20 3.99 -16.49 -32.94
CA VAL A 20 3.66 -15.34 -32.09
C VAL A 20 3.74 -15.89 -30.69
N LEU A 21 4.82 -15.60 -29.97
CA LEU A 21 4.95 -15.92 -28.55
C LEU A 21 3.78 -15.21 -27.86
N ALA A 22 2.90 -15.99 -27.24
CA ALA A 22 1.81 -15.43 -26.46
C ALA A 22 2.44 -14.51 -25.40
N GLN A 23 1.97 -13.27 -25.34
CA GLN A 23 2.41 -12.31 -24.35
C GLN A 23 1.85 -12.74 -23.00
N ASP A 24 2.72 -12.87 -22.00
CA ASP A 24 2.29 -13.13 -20.65
C ASP A 24 1.51 -11.95 -20.09
N LYS A 25 0.49 -12.22 -19.28
CA LYS A 25 -0.35 -11.18 -18.69
C LYS A 25 -0.62 -11.49 -17.23
N LEU A 26 -0.55 -10.46 -16.39
CA LEU A 26 -0.82 -10.53 -14.96
C LEU A 26 -1.66 -9.33 -14.55
N LEU A 27 -2.67 -9.54 -13.69
CA LEU A 27 -3.41 -8.46 -13.04
C LEU A 27 -2.99 -8.35 -11.58
N ASN A 28 -2.33 -7.23 -11.24
CA ASN A 28 -2.09 -6.83 -9.85
C ASN A 28 -3.21 -5.89 -9.36
N VAL A 29 -3.89 -6.30 -8.30
CA VAL A 29 -4.90 -5.49 -7.64
C VAL A 29 -4.30 -4.91 -6.35
N SER A 30 -4.24 -3.58 -6.28
CA SER A 30 -3.46 -2.85 -5.28
C SER A 30 -4.27 -1.75 -4.59
N TYR A 31 -3.72 -1.21 -3.51
CA TYR A 31 -4.29 -0.07 -2.81
C TYR A 31 -4.10 1.25 -3.58
N ASP A 32 -4.86 2.28 -3.17
CA ASP A 32 -5.08 3.49 -3.99
C ASP A 32 -3.82 4.29 -4.29
N VAL A 33 -2.96 4.50 -3.30
CA VAL A 33 -1.78 5.37 -3.40
C VAL A 33 -0.51 4.67 -3.90
N ALA A 34 -0.60 3.39 -4.32
CA ALA A 34 0.54 2.62 -4.83
C ALA A 34 0.81 2.81 -6.33
N ARG A 35 0.09 3.68 -7.02
CA ARG A 35 0.18 3.83 -8.50
C ARG A 35 1.58 4.14 -8.97
N GLU A 36 2.20 5.13 -8.35
CA GLU A 36 3.52 5.63 -8.71
C GLU A 36 4.60 4.58 -8.42
N LEU A 37 4.47 3.85 -7.32
CA LEU A 37 5.34 2.72 -6.99
C LEU A 37 5.28 1.63 -8.08
N PHE A 38 4.08 1.14 -8.40
CA PHE A 38 3.95 0.07 -9.38
C PHE A 38 4.21 0.53 -10.82
N ALA A 39 4.12 1.83 -11.12
CA ALA A 39 4.60 2.39 -12.38
C ALA A 39 6.13 2.25 -12.53
N ALA A 40 6.88 2.18 -11.42
CA ALA A 40 8.32 1.90 -11.42
C ALA A 40 8.63 0.39 -11.34
N ILE A 41 7.94 -0.36 -10.48
CA ILE A 41 8.14 -1.81 -10.28
C ILE A 41 7.85 -2.60 -11.58
N ASN A 42 6.74 -2.32 -12.26
CA ASN A 42 6.29 -3.15 -13.37
C ASN A 42 7.26 -3.18 -14.56
N PRO A 43 7.83 -2.06 -15.02
CA PRO A 43 8.83 -2.09 -16.09
C PRO A 43 10.10 -2.84 -15.71
N ALA A 44 10.58 -2.68 -14.45
CA ALA A 44 11.75 -3.38 -13.96
C ALA A 44 11.53 -4.89 -13.92
N PHE A 45 10.40 -5.34 -13.37
CA PHE A 45 10.03 -6.75 -13.41
C PHE A 45 9.88 -7.27 -14.85
N ALA A 46 9.22 -6.54 -15.74
CA ALA A 46 9.02 -6.96 -17.13
C ALA A 46 10.36 -7.13 -17.86
N GLN A 47 11.35 -6.28 -17.59
CA GLN A 47 12.71 -6.41 -18.12
C GLN A 47 13.40 -7.68 -17.58
N LYS A 48 13.33 -7.94 -16.28
CA LYS A 48 13.83 -9.15 -15.65
C LYS A 48 13.18 -10.41 -16.25
N TRP A 49 11.86 -10.43 -16.31
CA TRP A 49 11.08 -11.54 -16.88
C TRP A 49 11.50 -11.86 -18.31
N LYS A 50 11.64 -10.83 -19.14
CA LYS A 50 12.09 -10.99 -20.53
C LYS A 50 13.53 -11.53 -20.61
N ALA A 51 14.42 -11.06 -19.76
CA ALA A 51 15.81 -11.52 -19.74
C ALA A 51 15.91 -13.01 -19.34
N GLU A 52 15.06 -13.47 -18.42
CA GLU A 52 15.08 -14.84 -17.89
C GLU A 52 14.33 -15.85 -18.76
N THR A 53 13.20 -15.41 -19.35
CA THR A 53 12.28 -16.31 -20.06
C THR A 53 12.27 -16.12 -21.58
N GLY A 54 12.80 -15.01 -22.07
CA GLY A 54 12.68 -14.58 -23.48
C GLY A 54 11.28 -14.08 -23.85
N ARG A 55 10.35 -13.98 -22.91
CA ARG A 55 8.94 -13.65 -23.13
C ARG A 55 8.64 -12.23 -22.63
N ASP A 56 7.81 -11.51 -23.37
CA ASP A 56 7.27 -10.23 -22.89
C ASP A 56 6.10 -10.47 -21.94
N VAL A 57 5.96 -9.59 -20.91
CA VAL A 57 4.84 -9.61 -19.98
C VAL A 57 4.17 -8.24 -19.91
N THR A 58 2.85 -8.24 -19.79
CA THR A 58 2.06 -7.05 -19.44
C THR A 58 1.49 -7.21 -18.03
N ILE A 59 1.74 -6.24 -17.18
CA ILE A 59 1.18 -6.21 -15.82
C ILE A 59 0.11 -5.13 -15.79
N ASP A 60 -1.15 -5.57 -15.81
CA ASP A 60 -2.29 -4.68 -15.62
C ASP A 60 -2.43 -4.33 -14.14
N GLN A 61 -2.97 -3.13 -13.85
CA GLN A 61 -3.13 -2.60 -12.52
C GLN A 61 -4.58 -2.20 -12.24
N SER A 62 -5.07 -2.57 -11.05
CA SER A 62 -6.30 -2.02 -10.48
C SER A 62 -5.98 -1.39 -9.13
N HIS A 63 -6.24 -0.09 -8.97
CA HIS A 63 -5.96 0.65 -7.75
C HIS A 63 -7.24 1.18 -7.11
N GLY A 64 -7.37 0.99 -5.80
CA GLY A 64 -8.52 1.46 -5.03
C GLY A 64 -8.33 1.18 -3.54
N GLY A 65 -9.30 1.54 -2.69
CA GLY A 65 -9.24 1.15 -1.28
C GLY A 65 -9.19 -0.37 -1.15
N SER A 66 -8.22 -0.91 -0.36
CA SER A 66 -7.96 -2.36 -0.27
C SER A 66 -9.22 -3.18 0.03
N SER A 67 -10.04 -2.76 0.98
CA SER A 67 -11.28 -3.49 1.33
C SER A 67 -12.32 -3.49 0.20
N ARG A 68 -12.35 -2.45 -0.65
CA ARG A 68 -13.20 -2.43 -1.84
C ARG A 68 -12.65 -3.36 -2.92
N GLN A 69 -11.32 -3.40 -3.07
CA GLN A 69 -10.65 -4.30 -4.01
C GLN A 69 -10.84 -5.76 -3.60
N ALA A 70 -10.70 -6.08 -2.31
CA ALA A 70 -10.95 -7.43 -1.80
C ALA A 70 -12.39 -7.89 -2.12
N ARG A 71 -13.39 -7.04 -1.88
CA ARG A 71 -14.78 -7.35 -2.26
C ARG A 71 -14.95 -7.56 -3.77
N ALA A 72 -14.35 -6.72 -4.60
CA ALA A 72 -14.42 -6.87 -6.05
C ALA A 72 -13.81 -8.22 -6.52
N ILE A 73 -12.74 -8.68 -5.87
CA ILE A 73 -12.14 -9.99 -6.16
C ILE A 73 -13.09 -11.13 -5.75
N LEU A 74 -13.72 -11.05 -4.57
CA LEU A 74 -14.74 -12.01 -4.15
C LEU A 74 -15.94 -12.03 -5.11
N GLU A 75 -16.27 -10.90 -5.74
CA GLU A 75 -17.34 -10.76 -6.74
C GLU A 75 -16.89 -11.15 -8.16
N GLY A 76 -15.63 -11.56 -8.34
CA GLY A 76 -15.13 -12.13 -9.59
C GLY A 76 -14.15 -11.28 -10.39
N LEU A 77 -13.57 -10.19 -9.82
CA LEU A 77 -12.45 -9.50 -10.44
C LEU A 77 -11.25 -10.47 -10.53
N PRO A 78 -10.73 -10.78 -11.74
CA PRO A 78 -9.77 -11.87 -11.94
C PRO A 78 -8.32 -11.45 -11.61
N ALA A 79 -8.07 -11.04 -10.35
CA ALA A 79 -6.75 -10.68 -9.87
C ALA A 79 -5.84 -11.90 -9.79
N ASP A 80 -4.66 -11.85 -10.38
CA ASP A 80 -3.63 -12.88 -10.23
C ASP A 80 -2.85 -12.70 -8.92
N VAL A 81 -2.59 -11.44 -8.53
CA VAL A 81 -1.93 -11.08 -7.28
C VAL A 81 -2.63 -9.89 -6.62
N VAL A 82 -2.52 -9.84 -5.30
CA VAL A 82 -2.91 -8.68 -4.50
C VAL A 82 -1.69 -8.09 -3.79
N THR A 83 -1.64 -6.75 -3.73
CA THR A 83 -0.63 -5.99 -2.99
C THR A 83 -1.37 -4.93 -2.19
N PHE A 84 -1.74 -5.27 -0.95
CA PHE A 84 -2.63 -4.47 -0.13
C PHE A 84 -1.90 -3.69 0.97
N ASN A 85 -2.60 -2.82 1.65
CA ASN A 85 -2.13 -2.10 2.83
C ASN A 85 -2.89 -2.50 4.10
N GLN A 86 -3.59 -3.64 4.07
CA GLN A 86 -4.34 -4.20 5.19
C GLN A 86 -4.29 -5.72 5.18
N VAL A 87 -3.80 -6.28 6.27
CA VAL A 87 -3.73 -7.73 6.49
C VAL A 87 -5.12 -8.37 6.44
N THR A 88 -6.09 -7.76 7.10
CA THR A 88 -7.48 -8.23 7.15
C THR A 88 -8.17 -8.31 5.79
N ASP A 89 -7.72 -7.53 4.80
CA ASP A 89 -8.28 -7.59 3.45
C ASP A 89 -7.79 -8.82 2.66
N ILE A 90 -6.60 -9.35 2.98
CA ILE A 90 -6.14 -10.65 2.44
C ILE A 90 -6.80 -11.80 3.20
N ASP A 91 -6.96 -11.69 4.52
CA ASP A 91 -7.65 -12.69 5.33
C ASP A 91 -9.08 -12.95 4.81
N VAL A 92 -9.81 -11.91 4.43
CA VAL A 92 -11.15 -12.05 3.82
C VAL A 92 -11.11 -12.85 2.51
N LEU A 93 -10.07 -12.70 1.68
CA LEU A 93 -9.89 -13.51 0.46
C LEU A 93 -9.55 -14.97 0.78
N ALA A 94 -8.77 -15.19 1.85
CA ALA A 94 -8.45 -16.53 2.32
C ALA A 94 -9.69 -17.24 2.93
N GLU A 95 -10.51 -16.53 3.67
CA GLU A 95 -11.80 -17.00 4.16
C GLU A 95 -12.77 -17.33 3.02
N GLY A 96 -12.73 -16.54 1.95
CA GLY A 96 -13.47 -16.76 0.70
C GLY A 96 -12.93 -17.93 -0.14
N GLY A 97 -11.82 -18.56 0.26
CA GLY A 97 -11.21 -19.71 -0.42
C GLY A 97 -10.47 -19.36 -1.72
N LEU A 98 -10.18 -18.10 -1.98
CA LEU A 98 -9.44 -17.65 -3.16
C LEU A 98 -7.92 -17.66 -2.96
N ILE A 99 -7.49 -17.52 -1.72
CA ILE A 99 -6.09 -17.51 -1.26
C ILE A 99 -5.96 -18.61 -0.19
N ALA A 100 -4.82 -19.27 -0.12
CA ALA A 100 -4.59 -20.27 0.91
C ALA A 100 -4.47 -19.62 2.30
N LYS A 101 -4.93 -20.33 3.34
CA LYS A 101 -4.95 -19.82 4.72
C LYS A 101 -3.56 -19.59 5.32
N ASP A 102 -2.55 -20.24 4.79
CA ASP A 102 -1.13 -20.11 5.17
C ASP A 102 -0.40 -19.01 4.39
N TRP A 103 -1.12 -18.08 3.76
CA TRP A 103 -0.56 -17.07 2.87
C TRP A 103 0.55 -16.23 3.52
N ARG A 104 0.46 -15.98 4.83
CA ARG A 104 1.46 -15.20 5.58
C ARG A 104 2.82 -15.90 5.68
N ASP A 105 2.81 -17.23 5.69
CA ASP A 105 4.01 -18.06 5.85
C ASP A 105 4.71 -18.34 4.51
N ARG A 106 4.11 -17.96 3.38
CA ARG A 106 4.61 -18.26 2.04
C ARG A 106 5.74 -17.36 1.56
N LEU A 107 5.83 -16.16 2.13
CA LEU A 107 6.83 -15.17 1.78
C LEU A 107 7.45 -14.59 3.07
N PRO A 108 8.68 -14.04 3.01
CA PRO A 108 9.33 -13.45 4.17
C PRO A 108 8.50 -12.32 4.82
N ASN A 109 8.77 -12.06 6.11
CA ASN A 109 8.18 -10.95 6.87
C ASN A 109 6.63 -10.97 6.86
N ASN A 110 6.03 -12.14 7.09
CA ASN A 110 4.58 -12.33 7.05
C ASN A 110 3.96 -11.89 5.71
N ALA A 111 4.65 -12.21 4.60
CA ALA A 111 4.30 -11.80 3.24
C ALA A 111 4.25 -10.28 3.04
N SER A 112 5.02 -9.50 3.79
CA SER A 112 5.15 -8.05 3.66
C SER A 112 6.54 -7.67 3.17
N PRO A 113 6.74 -7.42 1.86
CA PRO A 113 8.05 -7.08 1.30
C PRO A 113 8.56 -5.70 1.72
N TYR A 114 7.69 -4.85 2.19
CA TYR A 114 7.97 -3.49 2.65
C TYR A 114 6.93 -3.05 3.67
N TYR A 115 7.24 -1.97 4.39
CA TYR A 115 6.35 -1.40 5.41
C TYR A 115 6.43 0.11 5.41
N SER A 116 5.53 0.74 6.14
CA SER A 116 5.54 2.17 6.42
C SER A 116 5.01 2.42 7.83
N LEU A 117 4.69 3.65 8.13
CA LEU A 117 4.12 4.06 9.42
C LEU A 117 3.31 5.35 9.25
N PRO A 118 2.32 5.64 10.07
CA PRO A 118 1.71 6.97 10.14
C PRO A 118 2.74 8.05 10.45
N ALA A 119 2.78 9.08 9.60
CA ALA A 119 3.63 10.24 9.73
C ALA A 119 2.86 11.50 9.34
N PHE A 120 3.48 12.66 9.49
CA PHE A 120 2.81 13.94 9.27
C PHE A 120 3.44 14.69 8.10
N LEU A 121 2.60 15.36 7.35
CA LEU A 121 2.99 16.35 6.35
C LEU A 121 2.43 17.70 6.80
N VAL A 122 3.31 18.67 6.97
CA VAL A 122 2.95 20.01 7.45
C VAL A 122 3.21 21.08 6.39
N ARG A 123 2.64 22.26 6.57
CA ARG A 123 2.86 23.41 5.72
C ARG A 123 4.30 23.86 5.76
N GLU A 124 4.76 24.56 4.71
CA GLU A 124 6.08 25.18 4.61
C GLU A 124 6.45 25.97 5.88
N GLY A 125 7.65 25.73 6.41
CA GLY A 125 8.15 26.35 7.63
C GLY A 125 7.46 25.90 8.91
N ASN A 126 6.59 24.90 8.85
CA ASN A 126 5.86 24.32 10.00
C ASN A 126 5.30 25.39 10.97
N PRO A 127 4.41 26.27 10.51
CA PRO A 127 3.99 27.47 11.26
C PRO A 127 3.28 27.14 12.58
N LYS A 128 2.76 25.90 12.72
CA LYS A 128 2.17 25.42 13.96
C LYS A 128 3.15 24.67 14.87
N ASN A 129 4.42 24.57 14.48
CA ASN A 129 5.46 23.84 15.21
C ASN A 129 4.99 22.43 15.63
N ILE A 130 4.43 21.68 14.68
CA ILE A 130 3.96 20.30 14.86
C ILE A 130 5.17 19.37 14.82
N ARG A 131 5.41 18.59 15.87
CA ARG A 131 6.54 17.68 16.00
C ARG A 131 6.14 16.27 16.40
N ASP A 132 5.00 16.14 17.09
CA ASP A 132 4.55 14.85 17.61
C ASP A 132 3.02 14.80 17.73
N TRP A 133 2.49 13.62 18.02
CA TRP A 133 1.06 13.39 18.22
C TRP A 133 0.42 14.35 19.24
N SER A 134 1.15 14.72 20.31
CA SER A 134 0.66 15.66 21.32
C SER A 134 0.32 17.04 20.77
N ASP A 135 0.97 17.45 19.67
CA ASP A 135 0.68 18.74 19.03
C ASP A 135 -0.64 18.73 18.27
N LEU A 136 -1.09 17.54 17.85
CA LEU A 136 -2.30 17.38 17.03
C LEU A 136 -3.60 17.53 17.83
N VAL A 137 -3.53 17.48 19.17
CA VAL A 137 -4.67 17.66 20.06
C VAL A 137 -4.82 19.09 20.58
N ARG A 138 -3.98 20.04 20.13
CA ARG A 138 -4.12 21.46 20.45
C ARG A 138 -5.34 22.06 19.73
N ASP A 139 -6.02 23.02 20.37
CA ASP A 139 -7.24 23.65 19.82
C ASP A 139 -6.99 24.50 18.57
N ASP A 140 -5.76 24.96 18.38
CA ASP A 140 -5.34 25.80 17.25
C ASP A 140 -4.86 24.99 16.04
N VAL A 141 -4.87 23.65 16.09
CA VAL A 141 -4.40 22.75 15.03
C VAL A 141 -5.58 22.07 14.33
N LYS A 142 -5.62 22.12 13.01
CA LYS A 142 -6.57 21.39 12.16
C LYS A 142 -5.89 20.22 11.47
N VAL A 143 -6.40 19.04 11.71
CA VAL A 143 -5.81 17.76 11.25
C VAL A 143 -6.61 17.22 10.09
N VAL A 144 -5.94 16.73 9.06
CA VAL A 144 -6.55 16.04 7.92
C VAL A 144 -6.07 14.58 7.89
N PHE A 145 -6.99 13.67 7.87
CA PHE A 145 -6.76 12.25 7.56
C PHE A 145 -8.09 11.57 7.19
N PRO A 146 -8.06 10.44 6.49
CA PRO A 146 -9.30 9.79 6.05
C PRO A 146 -10.07 9.10 7.18
N ASN A 147 -11.29 8.68 6.90
CA ASN A 147 -12.15 8.01 7.86
C ASN A 147 -11.67 6.57 8.15
N PRO A 148 -11.40 6.19 9.40
CA PRO A 148 -10.97 4.83 9.76
C PRO A 148 -11.99 3.72 9.43
N LYS A 149 -13.26 4.07 9.23
CA LYS A 149 -14.29 3.10 8.81
C LYS A 149 -14.20 2.73 7.33
N THR A 150 -13.49 3.53 6.52
CA THR A 150 -13.42 3.35 5.06
C THR A 150 -12.02 3.22 4.51
N SER A 151 -10.99 3.56 5.29
CA SER A 151 -9.59 3.64 4.87
C SER A 151 -8.67 2.85 5.78
N GLY A 152 -7.89 1.92 5.20
CA GLY A 152 -6.83 1.20 5.90
C GLY A 152 -5.74 2.11 6.45
N ASN A 153 -5.34 3.14 5.69
CA ASN A 153 -4.42 4.19 6.14
C ASN A 153 -4.91 4.83 7.45
N ALA A 154 -6.18 5.21 7.51
CA ALA A 154 -6.75 5.84 8.69
C ALA A 154 -6.89 4.89 9.89
N ARG A 155 -7.01 3.57 9.67
CA ARG A 155 -6.96 2.59 10.76
C ARG A 155 -5.58 2.60 11.42
N TYR A 156 -4.51 2.59 10.66
CA TYR A 156 -3.15 2.73 11.20
C TYR A 156 -2.93 4.10 11.86
N THR A 157 -3.47 5.19 11.29
CA THR A 157 -3.42 6.52 11.92
C THR A 157 -4.09 6.51 13.29
N TYR A 158 -5.30 5.93 13.39
CA TYR A 158 -6.02 5.78 14.66
C TYR A 158 -5.21 4.95 15.66
N LEU A 159 -4.72 3.77 15.25
CA LEU A 159 -3.92 2.90 16.12
C LEU A 159 -2.60 3.55 16.54
N GLY A 160 -1.95 4.32 15.66
CA GLY A 160 -0.73 5.08 15.99
C GLY A 160 -0.96 6.13 17.06
N ALA A 161 -2.03 6.91 16.93
CA ALA A 161 -2.42 7.91 17.92
C ALA A 161 -2.79 7.26 19.27
N TYR A 162 -3.51 6.14 19.22
CA TYR A 162 -3.91 5.38 20.40
C TYR A 162 -2.70 4.77 21.13
N ALA A 163 -1.79 4.13 20.37
CA ALA A 163 -0.55 3.55 20.91
C ALA A 163 0.36 4.60 21.54
N PHE A 164 0.49 5.78 20.91
CA PHE A 164 1.20 6.91 21.51
C PHE A 164 0.57 7.32 22.84
N ALA A 165 -0.73 7.47 22.90
CA ALA A 165 -1.43 7.87 24.12
C ALA A 165 -1.29 6.82 25.25
N LEU A 166 -1.34 5.53 24.92
CA LEU A 166 -1.05 4.45 25.90
C LEU A 166 0.38 4.56 26.43
N ASP A 167 1.36 4.74 25.55
CA ASP A 167 2.78 4.86 25.92
C ASP A 167 3.00 6.05 26.88
N GLN A 168 2.42 7.21 26.56
CA GLN A 168 2.56 8.42 27.37
C GLN A 168 1.83 8.36 28.71
N ASN A 169 0.83 7.49 28.86
CA ASN A 169 0.00 7.38 30.06
C ASN A 169 0.15 6.05 30.80
N GLY A 170 1.22 5.29 30.52
CA GLY A 170 1.50 4.04 31.24
C GLY A 170 0.44 2.94 31.02
N GLY A 171 -0.19 2.90 29.84
CA GLY A 171 -1.19 1.92 29.46
C GLY A 171 -2.63 2.25 29.87
N ASP A 172 -2.91 3.50 30.23
CA ASP A 172 -4.26 3.96 30.63
C ASP A 172 -5.17 4.09 29.39
N GLU A 173 -6.09 3.15 29.24
CA GLU A 173 -7.04 3.06 28.13
C GLU A 173 -8.02 4.24 28.07
N GLU A 174 -8.49 4.75 29.22
CA GLU A 174 -9.43 5.86 29.26
C GLU A 174 -8.76 7.12 28.70
N LYS A 175 -7.52 7.38 29.11
CA LYS A 175 -6.75 8.52 28.57
C LYS A 175 -6.41 8.36 27.09
N ALA A 176 -6.17 7.14 26.61
CA ALA A 176 -5.95 6.89 25.20
C ALA A 176 -7.21 7.20 24.38
N GLN A 177 -8.39 6.80 24.86
CA GLN A 177 -9.67 7.13 24.23
C GLN A 177 -9.96 8.64 24.25
N GLU A 178 -9.69 9.33 25.36
CA GLU A 178 -9.82 10.80 25.47
C GLU A 178 -8.89 11.51 24.47
N PHE A 179 -7.64 11.05 24.34
CA PHE A 179 -6.66 11.60 23.41
C PHE A 179 -7.15 11.48 21.96
N VAL A 180 -7.57 10.30 21.54
CA VAL A 180 -8.06 10.08 20.17
C VAL A 180 -9.36 10.86 19.92
N LYS A 181 -10.26 10.93 20.89
CA LYS A 181 -11.46 11.77 20.79
C LYS A 181 -11.11 13.25 20.58
N LYS A 182 -10.09 13.75 21.28
CA LYS A 182 -9.60 15.11 21.12
C LYS A 182 -8.96 15.31 19.74
N LEU A 183 -8.11 14.37 19.29
CA LEU A 183 -7.56 14.38 17.94
C LEU A 183 -8.68 14.48 16.89
N PHE A 184 -9.71 13.64 16.98
CA PHE A 184 -10.83 13.62 16.04
C PHE A 184 -11.62 14.92 16.03
N SER A 185 -11.75 15.59 17.20
CA SER A 185 -12.42 16.90 17.27
C SER A 185 -11.68 18.00 16.48
N ASN A 186 -10.42 17.79 16.17
CA ASN A 186 -9.61 18.70 15.35
C ASN A 186 -9.68 18.40 13.85
N VAL A 187 -10.43 17.36 13.43
CA VAL A 187 -10.58 16.97 12.02
C VAL A 187 -11.81 17.65 11.42
N PRO A 188 -11.63 18.61 10.51
CA PRO A 188 -12.76 19.35 9.92
C PRO A 188 -13.56 18.50 8.92
N VAL A 189 -12.91 17.51 8.27
CA VAL A 189 -13.51 16.64 7.26
C VAL A 189 -12.84 15.27 7.30
N PHE A 190 -13.65 14.21 7.37
CA PHE A 190 -13.19 12.84 7.20
C PHE A 190 -13.37 12.40 5.75
N ASP A 191 -12.30 12.42 5.00
CA ASP A 191 -12.29 11.95 3.61
C ASP A 191 -12.43 10.42 3.53
N THR A 192 -12.85 9.91 2.37
CA THR A 192 -13.12 8.47 2.19
C THR A 192 -11.86 7.61 2.04
N GLY A 193 -10.70 8.22 1.77
CA GLY A 193 -9.43 7.54 1.54
C GLY A 193 -8.24 8.50 1.48
N GLY A 194 -7.02 7.95 1.44
CA GLY A 194 -5.77 8.71 1.48
C GLY A 194 -5.67 9.78 0.39
N ARG A 195 -5.94 9.43 -0.87
CA ARG A 195 -5.87 10.39 -1.99
C ARG A 195 -6.86 11.56 -1.83
N ALA A 196 -8.06 11.30 -1.34
CA ALA A 196 -9.03 12.38 -1.06
C ALA A 196 -8.54 13.30 0.07
N ALA A 197 -7.93 12.75 1.12
CA ALA A 197 -7.32 13.54 2.19
C ALA A 197 -6.12 14.37 1.67
N THR A 198 -5.30 13.79 0.78
CA THR A 198 -4.23 14.55 0.10
C THR A 198 -4.79 15.72 -0.70
N THR A 199 -5.84 15.52 -1.51
CA THR A 199 -6.52 16.59 -2.24
C THR A 199 -7.07 17.67 -1.29
N THR A 200 -7.70 17.26 -0.18
CA THR A 200 -8.20 18.19 0.83
C THR A 200 -7.08 19.03 1.44
N PHE A 201 -5.94 18.42 1.78
CA PHE A 201 -4.80 19.11 2.34
C PHE A 201 -4.03 19.91 1.27
N ALA A 202 -3.54 19.26 0.20
CA ALA A 202 -2.60 19.89 -0.72
C ALA A 202 -3.24 20.84 -1.73
N GLU A 203 -4.44 20.49 -2.26
CA GLU A 203 -5.07 21.29 -3.32
C GLU A 203 -6.10 22.28 -2.79
N ARG A 204 -6.93 21.85 -1.81
CA ARG A 204 -7.96 22.71 -1.20
C ARG A 204 -7.41 23.56 -0.06
N GLU A 205 -6.16 23.32 0.37
CA GLU A 205 -5.45 24.04 1.43
C GLU A 205 -6.19 24.02 2.79
N ILE A 206 -6.94 22.94 3.07
CA ILE A 206 -7.63 22.72 4.32
C ILE A 206 -6.70 22.00 5.31
N GLY A 207 -6.66 22.47 6.56
CA GLY A 207 -5.87 21.90 7.64
C GLY A 207 -4.43 22.38 7.71
N ASP A 208 -3.82 22.16 8.86
CA ASP A 208 -2.43 22.52 9.17
C ASP A 208 -1.49 21.33 8.98
N VAL A 209 -2.02 20.11 9.13
CA VAL A 209 -1.28 18.85 9.05
C VAL A 209 -2.12 17.78 8.39
N LEU A 210 -1.49 17.01 7.49
CA LEU A 210 -2.01 15.75 6.95
C LEU A 210 -1.32 14.59 7.66
N ILE A 211 -2.10 13.65 8.21
CA ILE A 211 -1.58 12.37 8.68
C ILE A 211 -1.81 11.34 7.58
N THR A 212 -0.73 10.72 7.14
CA THR A 212 -0.77 9.64 6.16
C THR A 212 0.43 8.70 6.36
N PHE A 213 0.65 7.71 5.50
CA PHE A 213 1.85 6.90 5.59
C PHE A 213 3.12 7.71 5.29
N GLU A 214 4.21 7.41 5.99
CA GLU A 214 5.51 8.05 5.77
C GLU A 214 5.91 8.01 4.28
N ALA A 215 5.68 6.89 3.60
CA ALA A 215 5.92 6.76 2.17
C ALA A 215 5.10 7.77 1.35
N GLU A 216 3.84 8.01 1.71
CA GLU A 216 3.00 8.99 1.04
C GLU A 216 3.46 10.42 1.32
N THR A 217 3.91 10.73 2.56
CA THR A 217 4.44 12.07 2.86
C THR A 217 5.61 12.44 1.96
N GLY A 218 6.52 11.48 1.68
CA GLY A 218 7.62 11.66 0.75
C GLY A 218 7.16 11.88 -0.70
N GLY A 219 6.24 11.06 -1.16
CA GLY A 219 5.65 11.16 -2.48
C GLY A 219 4.93 12.49 -2.70
N ILE A 220 4.09 12.91 -1.75
CA ILE A 220 3.33 14.16 -1.81
C ILE A 220 4.26 15.36 -1.77
N ALA A 221 5.26 15.38 -0.87
CA ALA A 221 6.24 16.47 -0.80
C ALA A 221 7.02 16.61 -2.11
N ARG A 222 7.31 15.52 -2.81
CA ARG A 222 7.96 15.52 -4.13
C ARG A 222 7.00 15.99 -5.23
N GLU A 223 5.76 15.51 -5.26
CA GLU A 223 4.75 15.86 -6.26
C GLU A 223 4.35 17.34 -6.19
N TYR A 224 4.19 17.86 -4.96
CA TYR A 224 3.83 19.26 -4.68
C TYR A 224 5.02 20.08 -4.19
N GLY A 225 6.19 19.91 -4.83
CA GLY A 225 7.44 20.55 -4.41
C GLY A 225 7.38 22.07 -4.31
N ASP A 226 6.52 22.72 -5.12
CA ASP A 226 6.24 24.17 -5.09
C ASP A 226 5.47 24.64 -3.85
N LYS A 227 4.83 23.72 -3.11
CA LYS A 227 4.11 24.01 -1.86
C LYS A 227 5.01 24.01 -0.62
N GLY A 228 6.26 23.54 -0.72
CA GLY A 228 7.23 23.52 0.37
C GLY A 228 6.81 22.68 1.58
N PHE A 229 6.00 21.64 1.40
CA PHE A 229 5.57 20.78 2.49
C PHE A 229 6.75 20.11 3.20
N GLU A 230 6.68 20.05 4.53
CA GLU A 230 7.70 19.41 5.36
C GLU A 230 7.17 18.10 5.97
N ARG A 231 8.04 17.09 6.01
CA ARG A 231 7.76 15.79 6.60
C ARG A 231 8.12 15.79 8.08
N VAL A 232 7.25 15.27 8.90
CA VAL A 232 7.49 15.09 10.34
C VAL A 232 7.20 13.65 10.73
N THR A 233 8.21 12.95 11.22
CA THR A 233 8.06 11.60 11.78
C THR A 233 7.85 11.73 13.29
N PRO A 234 6.74 11.17 13.85
CA PRO A 234 6.46 11.26 15.28
C PRO A 234 7.44 10.42 16.12
N SER A 235 7.50 10.66 17.42
CA SER A 235 8.37 9.94 18.35
C SER A 235 8.05 8.44 18.46
N LEU A 236 6.77 8.08 18.29
CA LEU A 236 6.26 6.71 18.26
C LEU A 236 5.27 6.56 17.10
N SER A 237 5.32 5.43 16.41
CA SER A 237 4.31 5.07 15.42
C SER A 237 4.08 3.56 15.33
N VAL A 238 2.99 3.16 14.69
CA VAL A 238 2.64 1.76 14.44
C VAL A 238 3.16 1.33 13.08
N MET A 239 3.84 0.20 13.02
CA MET A 239 4.28 -0.41 11.77
C MET A 239 3.05 -0.80 10.93
N ALA A 240 3.00 -0.29 9.72
CA ALA A 240 1.99 -0.61 8.74
C ALA A 240 2.59 -1.59 7.73
N ASP A 241 2.18 -2.84 7.82
CA ASP A 241 2.56 -3.88 6.87
C ASP A 241 1.84 -3.68 5.54
N PHE A 242 2.55 -3.95 4.45
CA PHE A 242 1.98 -3.98 3.11
C PHE A 242 2.00 -5.40 2.57
N PRO A 243 1.03 -6.23 2.97
CA PRO A 243 1.02 -7.63 2.63
C PRO A 243 0.69 -7.88 1.17
N VAL A 244 1.29 -8.94 0.64
CA VAL A 244 1.10 -9.39 -0.74
C VAL A 244 0.73 -10.87 -0.78
N SER A 245 -0.04 -11.28 -1.78
CA SER A 245 -0.35 -12.70 -1.99
C SER A 245 -0.71 -13.00 -3.44
N VAL A 246 -0.42 -14.21 -3.88
CA VAL A 246 -1.02 -14.79 -5.08
C VAL A 246 -2.49 -15.11 -4.79
N VAL A 247 -3.37 -14.80 -5.72
CA VAL A 247 -4.77 -15.24 -5.67
C VAL A 247 -4.84 -16.62 -6.31
N ASP A 248 -4.58 -17.64 -5.50
CA ASP A 248 -4.29 -19.02 -5.93
C ASP A 248 -5.29 -19.57 -6.94
N GLU A 249 -6.60 -19.45 -6.67
CA GLU A 249 -7.65 -19.99 -7.55
C GLU A 249 -7.71 -19.27 -8.91
N VAL A 250 -7.41 -17.98 -8.94
CA VAL A 250 -7.38 -17.19 -10.18
C VAL A 250 -6.10 -17.47 -10.96
N ALA A 251 -4.94 -17.43 -10.31
CA ALA A 251 -3.66 -17.71 -10.95
C ALA A 251 -3.64 -19.11 -11.57
N LYS A 252 -4.16 -20.11 -10.85
CA LYS A 252 -4.31 -21.49 -11.36
C LYS A 252 -5.22 -21.56 -12.57
N LYS A 253 -6.37 -20.88 -12.53
CA LYS A 253 -7.31 -20.82 -13.68
C LYS A 253 -6.70 -20.15 -14.89
N ASN A 254 -5.89 -19.11 -14.68
CA ASN A 254 -5.23 -18.34 -15.73
C ASN A 254 -3.91 -19.00 -16.23
N GLY A 255 -3.37 -19.96 -15.47
CA GLY A 255 -2.03 -20.56 -15.73
C GLY A 255 -0.89 -19.57 -15.47
N THR A 256 -1.09 -18.65 -14.53
CA THR A 256 -0.16 -17.57 -14.18
C THR A 256 0.58 -17.81 -12.86
N GLU A 257 0.45 -19.01 -12.22
CA GLU A 257 0.99 -19.28 -10.89
C GLU A 257 2.47 -18.92 -10.77
N LYS A 258 3.29 -19.37 -11.75
CA LYS A 258 4.73 -19.06 -11.74
C LYS A 258 4.99 -17.57 -11.93
N LEU A 259 4.31 -16.94 -12.89
CA LEU A 259 4.46 -15.52 -13.17
C LEU A 259 4.06 -14.68 -11.94
N ALA A 260 2.96 -15.03 -11.28
CA ALA A 260 2.47 -14.38 -10.07
C ALA A 260 3.46 -14.52 -8.91
N ALA A 261 4.00 -15.73 -8.70
CA ALA A 261 5.02 -15.96 -7.68
C ALA A 261 6.30 -15.14 -7.96
N ASP A 262 6.84 -15.22 -9.18
CA ASP A 262 8.06 -14.48 -9.56
C ASP A 262 7.87 -12.96 -9.46
N TYR A 263 6.65 -12.45 -9.72
CA TYR A 263 6.33 -11.03 -9.56
C TYR A 263 6.36 -10.60 -8.09
N LEU A 264 5.82 -11.40 -7.18
CA LEU A 264 5.88 -11.10 -5.76
C LEU A 264 7.31 -11.28 -5.20
N ASP A 265 8.04 -12.32 -5.64
CA ASP A 265 9.44 -12.53 -5.27
C ASP A 265 10.35 -11.36 -5.71
N PHE A 266 10.02 -10.72 -6.84
CA PHE A 266 10.75 -9.53 -7.29
C PHE A 266 10.72 -8.40 -6.26
N LEU A 267 9.62 -8.23 -5.52
CA LEU A 267 9.51 -7.21 -4.48
C LEU A 267 10.52 -7.43 -3.32
N TYR A 268 11.00 -8.65 -3.12
CA TYR A 268 12.02 -9.01 -2.14
C TYR A 268 13.44 -9.00 -2.71
N SER A 269 13.60 -8.85 -4.02
CA SER A 269 14.93 -8.77 -4.65
C SER A 269 15.61 -7.45 -4.30
N ALA A 270 16.95 -7.40 -4.37
CA ALA A 270 17.72 -6.18 -4.14
C ALA A 270 17.26 -5.01 -5.05
N GLU A 271 16.91 -5.30 -6.32
CA GLU A 271 16.38 -4.29 -7.23
C GLU A 271 14.98 -3.81 -6.81
N GLY A 272 14.08 -4.73 -6.47
CA GLY A 272 12.75 -4.39 -5.97
C GLY A 272 12.81 -3.58 -4.67
N GLN A 273 13.64 -4.00 -3.72
CA GLN A 273 13.82 -3.31 -2.44
C GLN A 273 14.42 -1.89 -2.63
N LYS A 274 15.33 -1.72 -3.58
CA LYS A 274 15.84 -0.39 -3.93
C LYS A 274 14.74 0.52 -4.50
N ILE A 275 13.94 0.04 -5.45
CA ILE A 275 12.82 0.80 -6.01
C ILE A 275 11.81 1.17 -4.91
N LEU A 276 11.52 0.26 -3.98
CA LEU A 276 10.64 0.52 -2.84
C LEU A 276 11.19 1.66 -1.96
N ALA A 277 12.48 1.63 -1.61
CA ALA A 277 13.13 2.67 -0.81
C ALA A 277 13.18 4.03 -1.52
N GLU A 278 13.41 4.06 -2.84
CA GLU A 278 13.33 5.27 -3.69
C GLU A 278 11.93 5.90 -3.67
N HIS A 279 10.88 5.09 -3.41
CA HIS A 279 9.48 5.52 -3.25
C HIS A 279 9.09 5.71 -1.78
N PHE A 280 10.08 5.91 -0.90
CA PHE A 280 9.91 6.22 0.52
C PHE A 280 9.25 5.11 1.37
N TYR A 281 9.25 3.86 0.89
CA TYR A 281 8.87 2.72 1.72
C TYR A 281 10.08 2.22 2.52
N ARG A 282 9.85 1.85 3.77
CA ARG A 282 10.85 1.16 4.59
C ARG A 282 10.96 -0.27 4.11
N VAL A 283 12.18 -0.75 3.97
CA VAL A 283 12.50 -2.04 3.35
C VAL A 283 13.25 -2.95 4.32
N HIS A 284 13.30 -4.24 3.98
CA HIS A 284 13.98 -5.25 4.79
C HIS A 284 15.41 -5.56 4.30
N ASP A 285 15.77 -5.14 3.08
CA ASP A 285 17.15 -5.24 2.57
C ASP A 285 18.03 -4.18 3.23
N GLU A 286 19.08 -4.65 3.96
CA GLU A 286 19.97 -3.77 4.74
C GLU A 286 20.70 -2.77 3.83
N ALA A 287 21.14 -3.20 2.64
CA ALA A 287 21.88 -2.32 1.72
C ALA A 287 21.00 -1.21 1.17
N ALA A 288 19.77 -1.53 0.77
CA ALA A 288 18.79 -0.53 0.34
C ALA A 288 18.37 0.39 1.50
N ALA A 289 18.16 -0.14 2.70
CA ALA A 289 17.83 0.65 3.89
C ALA A 289 18.95 1.63 4.24
N GLU A 290 20.24 1.21 4.15
CA GLU A 290 21.39 2.08 4.39
C GLU A 290 21.55 3.15 3.30
N GLU A 291 21.38 2.80 2.01
CA GLU A 291 21.49 3.73 0.89
C GLU A 291 20.50 4.89 1.01
N PHE A 292 19.29 4.64 1.53
CA PHE A 292 18.21 5.63 1.66
C PHE A 292 17.94 6.06 3.11
N ALA A 293 18.85 5.80 4.05
CA ALA A 293 18.65 6.05 5.49
C ALA A 293 18.25 7.50 5.82
N GLU A 294 18.69 8.49 5.04
CA GLU A 294 18.33 9.91 5.21
C GLU A 294 16.84 10.17 5.05
N ASN A 295 16.11 9.29 4.32
CA ASN A 295 14.66 9.39 4.13
C ASN A 295 13.86 8.85 5.32
N PHE A 296 14.50 8.11 6.24
CA PHE A 296 13.84 7.34 7.27
C PHE A 296 14.37 7.69 8.68
N PRO A 297 13.88 8.78 9.29
CA PRO A 297 14.26 9.14 10.64
C PRO A 297 14.00 8.00 11.64
N GLU A 298 14.76 7.99 12.73
CA GLU A 298 14.53 7.06 13.84
C GLU A 298 13.15 7.34 14.48
N VAL A 299 12.44 6.27 14.82
CA VAL A 299 11.13 6.29 15.42
C VAL A 299 10.97 5.08 16.34
N LYS A 300 10.32 5.26 17.49
CA LYS A 300 9.87 4.11 18.29
C LYS A 300 8.74 3.42 17.53
N LEU A 301 9.08 2.32 16.86
CA LEU A 301 8.13 1.56 16.07
C LEU A 301 7.56 0.41 16.90
N VAL A 302 6.23 0.33 16.97
CA VAL A 302 5.49 -0.76 17.61
C VAL A 302 4.63 -1.48 16.58
N THR A 303 4.28 -2.73 16.83
CA THR A 303 3.40 -3.50 15.95
C THR A 303 1.96 -3.54 16.50
N VAL A 304 1.00 -3.88 15.64
CA VAL A 304 -0.38 -4.14 16.08
C VAL A 304 -0.44 -5.34 17.01
N ASP A 305 0.44 -6.33 16.80
CA ASP A 305 0.52 -7.49 17.68
C ASP A 305 1.00 -7.12 19.09
N ASP A 306 2.04 -6.29 19.20
CA ASP A 306 2.61 -5.89 20.49
C ASP A 306 1.67 -5.07 21.36
N VAL A 307 0.92 -4.14 20.75
CA VAL A 307 0.10 -3.17 21.49
C VAL A 307 -1.34 -3.62 21.61
N PHE A 308 -1.89 -4.21 20.53
CA PHE A 308 -3.32 -4.51 20.43
C PHE A 308 -3.63 -6.02 20.44
N GLY A 309 -2.60 -6.88 20.48
CA GLY A 309 -2.75 -8.34 20.44
C GLY A 309 -3.18 -8.90 19.10
N GLY A 310 -2.82 -8.18 18.02
CA GLY A 310 -3.05 -8.57 16.63
C GLY A 310 -4.29 -7.95 15.99
N TRP A 311 -4.36 -8.07 14.66
CA TRP A 311 -5.42 -7.45 13.88
C TRP A 311 -6.81 -8.01 14.15
N GLU A 312 -6.95 -9.30 14.46
CA GLU A 312 -8.24 -9.90 14.82
C GLU A 312 -8.82 -9.23 16.07
N LYS A 313 -8.01 -9.10 17.12
CA LYS A 313 -8.41 -8.44 18.37
C LYS A 313 -8.65 -6.95 18.14
N ALA A 314 -7.73 -6.25 17.47
CA ALA A 314 -7.89 -4.83 17.14
C ALA A 314 -9.17 -4.56 16.35
N GLN A 315 -9.53 -5.44 15.40
CA GLN A 315 -10.76 -5.34 14.63
C GLN A 315 -12.00 -5.49 15.54
N ALA A 316 -11.99 -6.48 16.43
CA ALA A 316 -13.11 -6.74 17.32
C ALA A 316 -13.33 -5.62 18.37
N GLU A 317 -12.26 -5.12 18.95
CA GLU A 317 -12.33 -4.14 20.04
C GLU A 317 -12.48 -2.70 19.56
N HIS A 318 -11.78 -2.32 18.47
CA HIS A 318 -11.72 -0.94 18.03
C HIS A 318 -12.65 -0.65 16.83
N PHE A 319 -12.73 -1.54 15.83
CA PHE A 319 -13.35 -1.21 14.53
C PHE A 319 -14.68 -1.87 14.26
N ALA A 320 -15.07 -2.90 15.02
CA ALA A 320 -16.39 -3.53 14.91
C ALA A 320 -17.51 -2.55 15.27
N GLU A 321 -18.74 -2.86 14.87
CA GLU A 321 -19.92 -2.10 15.27
C GLU A 321 -20.04 -2.08 16.81
N GLY A 322 -20.16 -0.88 17.37
CA GLY A 322 -20.15 -0.66 18.82
C GLY A 322 -18.75 -0.70 19.48
N GLY A 323 -17.70 -0.83 18.69
CA GLY A 323 -16.32 -0.78 19.17
C GLY A 323 -15.87 0.61 19.66
N ILE A 324 -14.64 0.70 20.15
CA ILE A 324 -14.10 1.94 20.74
C ILE A 324 -14.16 3.11 19.74
N LEU A 325 -13.86 2.86 18.46
CA LEU A 325 -13.92 3.88 17.42
C LEU A 325 -15.31 4.54 17.35
N ASP A 326 -16.40 3.78 17.46
CA ASP A 326 -17.74 4.32 17.42
C ASP A 326 -17.99 5.31 18.57
N SER A 327 -17.48 5.02 19.77
CA SER A 327 -17.60 5.92 20.93
C SER A 327 -16.87 7.25 20.73
N VAL A 328 -15.80 7.25 19.93
CA VAL A 328 -15.01 8.44 19.61
C VAL A 328 -15.71 9.34 18.59
N PHE A 329 -16.50 8.74 17.66
CA PHE A 329 -17.25 9.47 16.62
C PHE A 329 -18.58 10.08 17.10
N VAL A 330 -19.17 9.62 18.20
CA VAL A 330 -20.57 9.95 18.61
C VAL A 330 -20.82 11.44 18.92
N ASN A 331 -19.81 12.30 18.90
CA ASN A 331 -19.95 13.72 19.20
C ASN A 331 -19.47 14.67 18.08
N GLN A 332 -19.50 14.23 16.81
CA GLN A 332 -19.17 15.08 15.65
C GLN A 332 -20.38 15.35 14.77
#